data_7a7a4fa068415460632496e7d7201d2b
#
_entry.id   7a7a4fa068415460632496e7d7201d2b
#
_cell.length_a   1.000
_cell.length_b   1.000
_cell.length_c   1.000
_cell.angle_alpha   90.00
_cell.angle_beta   90.00
_cell.angle_gamma   90.00
#
_symmetry.space_group_name_H-M   'P 1'
#
loop_
_entity.id
_entity.type
_entity.pdbx_description
1 polymer ?
#
loop_
_entity_poly.entity_id
_entity_poly.type
_entity_poly.pdbx_seq_one_letter_code
_entity_poly.pdbx_strand_id
1 'polypeptide(L)'
;MDNISWHIEPTSKCTLECPLCDRTWFYNKFGRRELHEINVDQLVNFLGNDANLTFCGNNGDPIYHSKFIELCSKLKSNNCKISITTNGSYRTNNWWNKLVQVLDKNDKMTFSIDGLEDTNHLYRKNSDWGMLMNAVHIMANSNTPIVWKFIVFKSNQHQIDEARQASKDLGFVDFMLEYSDRWLDKKDLMPDKKYVNQHLTHQEKVLSDNNYTFSMRPKCLKDNLPNNHLYIDAEGNFYPCCWFGTYRYKFKSLFSPKNGGFNIAKYSSADILNNEKVKDFFNTTKDFNSAHECCKIQCGVNNG
;
A
#
# COMPACT_ATOMS: atom_id res chain seq x y z
N MET A 1 16.97 15.45 -7.48
CA MET A 1 16.16 14.79 -6.39
C MET A 1 16.17 13.30 -6.65
N ASP A 2 17.36 12.73 -6.58
CA ASP A 2 17.60 11.36 -6.98
C ASP A 2 17.09 10.40 -5.89
N ASN A 3 16.28 9.41 -6.29
CA ASN A 3 15.78 8.29 -5.49
C ASN A 3 14.56 8.50 -4.57
N ILE A 4 13.62 9.39 -4.91
CA ILE A 4 12.34 9.41 -4.19
C ILE A 4 11.55 8.16 -4.56
N SER A 5 11.05 7.44 -3.55
CA SER A 5 10.10 6.35 -3.71
C SER A 5 8.68 6.84 -3.39
N TRP A 6 7.79 6.70 -4.34
CA TRP A 6 6.39 7.13 -4.23
C TRP A 6 5.47 5.93 -4.01
N HIS A 7 4.59 6.03 -3.02
CA HIS A 7 3.47 5.12 -2.85
C HIS A 7 2.21 5.82 -3.37
N ILE A 8 1.60 5.26 -4.40
CA ILE A 8 0.51 5.93 -5.13
C ILE A 8 -0.72 5.04 -5.12
N GLU A 9 -1.85 5.60 -4.69
CA GLU A 9 -3.16 5.01 -4.87
C GLU A 9 -3.79 5.59 -6.15
N PRO A 10 -3.72 4.88 -7.30
CA PRO A 10 -4.20 5.46 -8.55
C PRO A 10 -5.72 5.53 -8.65
N THR A 11 -6.42 4.72 -7.87
CA THR A 11 -7.89 4.71 -7.79
C THR A 11 -8.37 4.21 -6.43
N SER A 12 -9.50 4.71 -5.97
CA SER A 12 -10.19 4.19 -4.78
C SER A 12 -11.21 3.07 -5.10
N LYS A 13 -11.26 2.62 -6.35
CA LYS A 13 -12.16 1.55 -6.81
C LYS A 13 -11.59 0.17 -6.51
N CYS A 14 -12.43 -0.74 -6.07
CA CYS A 14 -12.17 -2.17 -5.90
C CYS A 14 -13.49 -2.90 -5.74
N THR A 15 -13.63 -4.14 -6.23
CA THR A 15 -14.83 -4.96 -6.05
C THR A 15 -14.81 -5.80 -4.79
N LEU A 16 -13.64 -6.01 -4.18
CA LEU A 16 -13.53 -6.82 -2.97
C LEU A 16 -14.11 -6.10 -1.75
N GLU A 17 -14.57 -6.87 -0.78
CA GLU A 17 -15.13 -6.38 0.49
C GLU A 17 -14.37 -6.99 1.68
N CYS A 18 -13.03 -6.92 1.65
CA CYS A 18 -12.18 -7.44 2.70
C CYS A 18 -12.54 -6.82 4.05
N PRO A 19 -12.78 -7.61 5.11
CA PRO A 19 -13.31 -7.12 6.39
C PRO A 19 -12.48 -6.06 7.09
N LEU A 20 -11.14 -6.10 6.95
CA LEU A 20 -10.21 -5.14 7.58
C LEU A 20 -9.77 -4.01 6.65
N CYS A 21 -10.33 -3.92 5.43
CA CYS A 21 -10.02 -2.86 4.49
C CYS A 21 -10.63 -1.52 4.94
N ASP A 22 -9.87 -0.43 4.82
CA ASP A 22 -10.34 0.93 5.15
C ASP A 22 -11.55 1.34 4.33
N ARG A 23 -11.62 0.95 3.05
CA ARG A 23 -12.77 1.20 2.18
C ARG A 23 -14.04 0.51 2.69
N THR A 24 -13.94 -0.76 3.11
CA THR A 24 -15.06 -1.50 3.67
C THR A 24 -15.52 -0.89 5.00
N TRP A 25 -14.56 -0.53 5.85
CA TRP A 25 -14.85 0.19 7.11
C TRP A 25 -15.54 1.52 6.86
N PHE A 26 -15.06 2.33 5.91
CA PHE A 26 -15.65 3.62 5.54
C PHE A 26 -17.08 3.44 5.03
N TYR A 27 -17.31 2.47 4.12
CA TYR A 27 -18.63 2.16 3.60
C TYR A 27 -19.61 1.73 4.71
N ASN A 28 -19.18 0.84 5.59
CA ASN A 28 -20.01 0.37 6.70
C ASN A 28 -20.39 1.50 7.67
N LYS A 29 -19.49 2.47 7.86
CA LYS A 29 -19.70 3.59 8.77
C LYS A 29 -20.56 4.71 8.17
N PHE A 30 -20.40 5.01 6.88
CA PHE A 30 -20.98 6.20 6.26
C PHE A 30 -22.01 5.89 5.17
N GLY A 31 -22.22 4.62 4.80
CA GLY A 31 -23.17 4.18 3.78
C GLY A 31 -22.86 4.63 2.35
N ARG A 32 -21.67 5.16 2.10
CA ARG A 32 -21.26 5.67 0.78
C ARG A 32 -19.86 5.22 0.41
N ARG A 33 -19.60 5.14 -0.89
CA ARG A 33 -18.26 4.92 -1.45
C ARG A 33 -17.79 6.20 -2.13
N GLU A 34 -16.56 6.61 -1.86
CA GLU A 34 -15.91 7.67 -2.61
C GLU A 34 -15.11 7.03 -3.73
N LEU A 35 -15.44 7.38 -4.98
CA LEU A 35 -14.86 6.76 -6.17
C LEU A 35 -14.05 7.81 -6.94
N HIS A 36 -12.73 7.77 -6.75
CA HIS A 36 -11.78 8.67 -7.37
C HIS A 36 -10.81 7.89 -8.26
N GLU A 37 -10.33 8.53 -9.30
CA GLU A 37 -9.20 8.10 -10.11
C GLU A 37 -8.27 9.27 -10.34
N ILE A 38 -6.98 9.05 -10.13
CA ILE A 38 -5.97 10.07 -10.36
C ILE A 38 -5.88 10.40 -11.85
N ASN A 39 -5.68 11.66 -12.18
CA ASN A 39 -5.47 12.05 -13.57
C ASN A 39 -4.10 11.58 -14.07
N VAL A 40 -4.07 10.85 -15.18
CA VAL A 40 -2.85 10.24 -15.74
C VAL A 40 -1.79 11.30 -16.04
N ASP A 41 -2.15 12.36 -16.77
CA ASP A 41 -1.18 13.37 -17.21
C ASP A 41 -0.65 14.19 -16.03
N GLN A 42 -1.51 14.53 -15.07
CA GLN A 42 -1.09 15.21 -13.84
C GLN A 42 -0.09 14.38 -13.04
N LEU A 43 -0.35 13.08 -12.87
CA LEU A 43 0.56 12.21 -12.16
C LEU A 43 1.90 12.04 -12.88
N VAL A 44 1.87 11.81 -14.18
CA VAL A 44 3.09 11.66 -15.00
C VAL A 44 3.93 12.94 -14.95
N ASN A 45 3.31 14.10 -15.10
CA ASN A 45 4.00 15.40 -15.02
C ASN A 45 4.59 15.67 -13.62
N PHE A 46 3.86 15.29 -12.57
CA PHE A 46 4.33 15.43 -11.19
C PHE A 46 5.55 14.57 -10.88
N LEU A 47 5.57 13.33 -11.36
CA LEU A 47 6.63 12.37 -11.09
C LEU A 47 7.90 12.64 -11.94
N GLY A 48 7.74 13.12 -13.14
CA GLY A 48 8.85 13.34 -14.09
C GLY A 48 9.50 12.03 -14.52
N ASN A 49 10.83 12.06 -14.67
CA ASN A 49 11.63 10.92 -15.12
C ASN A 49 12.26 10.16 -13.94
N ASP A 50 12.63 8.90 -14.18
CA ASP A 50 13.45 8.05 -13.30
C ASP A 50 12.84 7.81 -11.90
N ALA A 51 11.52 8.02 -11.72
CA ALA A 51 10.87 7.84 -10.44
C ALA A 51 10.71 6.34 -10.08
N ASN A 52 10.80 6.03 -8.78
CA ASN A 52 10.48 4.73 -8.23
C ASN A 52 9.06 4.75 -7.67
N LEU A 53 8.19 3.86 -8.15
CA LEU A 53 6.77 3.87 -7.84
C LEU A 53 6.30 2.56 -7.24
N THR A 54 5.43 2.67 -6.23
CA THR A 54 4.63 1.53 -5.75
C THR A 54 3.15 1.88 -5.90
N PHE A 55 2.48 1.26 -6.84
CA PHE A 55 1.03 1.32 -6.94
C PHE A 55 0.40 0.34 -5.96
N CYS A 56 -0.24 0.88 -4.93
CA CYS A 56 -0.97 0.11 -3.92
C CYS A 56 -1.99 1.04 -3.26
N GLY A 57 -3.21 0.60 -3.05
CA GLY A 57 -4.24 1.45 -2.46
C GLY A 57 -4.48 1.17 -0.97
N ASN A 58 -4.87 2.20 -0.22
CA ASN A 58 -5.52 2.07 1.08
C ASN A 58 -7.00 1.71 0.92
N ASN A 59 -7.62 2.23 -0.14
CA ASN A 59 -9.06 2.11 -0.41
C ASN A 59 -9.34 1.35 -1.70
N GLY A 60 -8.50 1.48 -2.72
CA GLY A 60 -8.70 0.86 -4.02
C GLY A 60 -7.65 -0.19 -4.36
N ASP A 61 -7.75 -0.69 -5.56
CA ASP A 61 -6.75 -1.59 -6.14
C ASP A 61 -6.32 -1.03 -7.50
N PRO A 62 -5.02 -0.93 -7.78
CA PRO A 62 -4.49 -0.24 -8.96
C PRO A 62 -5.09 -0.70 -10.30
N ILE A 63 -5.35 -2.00 -10.46
CA ILE A 63 -5.87 -2.55 -11.71
C ILE A 63 -7.29 -2.09 -12.04
N TYR A 64 -8.00 -1.46 -11.09
CA TYR A 64 -9.35 -0.89 -11.32
C TYR A 64 -9.32 0.51 -11.93
N HIS A 65 -8.17 1.17 -11.99
CA HIS A 65 -8.04 2.45 -12.68
C HIS A 65 -8.34 2.29 -14.17
N SER A 66 -9.22 3.13 -14.72
CA SER A 66 -9.75 2.96 -16.07
C SER A 66 -8.67 3.01 -17.16
N LYS A 67 -7.63 3.84 -16.96
CA LYS A 67 -6.50 4.05 -17.86
C LYS A 67 -5.17 3.51 -17.31
N PHE A 68 -5.20 2.42 -16.52
CA PHE A 68 -3.99 1.95 -15.82
C PHE A 68 -2.85 1.56 -16.77
N ILE A 69 -3.15 0.90 -17.89
CA ILE A 69 -2.13 0.53 -18.90
C ILE A 69 -1.54 1.78 -19.54
N GLU A 70 -2.37 2.78 -19.89
CA GLU A 70 -1.89 4.07 -20.41
C GLU A 70 -0.95 4.75 -19.41
N LEU A 71 -1.35 4.78 -18.13
CA LEU A 71 -0.54 5.33 -17.04
C LEU A 71 0.82 4.64 -16.95
N CYS A 72 0.84 3.30 -16.88
CA CYS A 72 2.09 2.54 -16.83
C CYS A 72 2.96 2.79 -18.08
N SER A 73 2.35 2.81 -19.28
CA SER A 73 3.07 3.06 -20.52
C SER A 73 3.77 4.44 -20.54
N LYS A 74 3.08 5.51 -20.13
CA LYS A 74 3.66 6.85 -20.03
C LYS A 74 4.80 6.91 -19.01
N LEU A 75 4.64 6.26 -17.86
CA LEU A 75 5.67 6.19 -16.82
C LEU A 75 6.90 5.40 -17.30
N LYS A 76 6.69 4.30 -18.02
CA LYS A 76 7.81 3.54 -18.63
C LYS A 76 8.54 4.35 -19.68
N SER A 77 7.85 5.18 -20.46
CA SER A 77 8.48 6.12 -21.41
C SER A 77 9.35 7.17 -20.69
N ASN A 78 9.07 7.46 -19.43
CA ASN A 78 9.85 8.34 -18.55
C ASN A 78 10.90 7.57 -17.73
N ASN A 79 11.24 6.34 -18.10
CA ASN A 79 12.21 5.48 -17.40
C ASN A 79 11.88 5.20 -15.93
N CYS A 80 10.61 5.27 -15.53
CA CYS A 80 10.19 4.97 -14.17
C CYS A 80 10.23 3.46 -13.89
N LYS A 81 10.50 3.10 -12.62
CA LYS A 81 10.38 1.71 -12.11
C LYS A 81 9.05 1.55 -11.39
N ILE A 82 8.30 0.52 -11.76
CA ILE A 82 6.92 0.32 -11.30
C ILE A 82 6.82 -0.96 -10.47
N SER A 83 6.38 -0.82 -9.22
CA SER A 83 5.92 -1.95 -8.39
C SER A 83 4.40 -1.86 -8.27
N ILE A 84 3.68 -2.95 -8.46
CA ILE A 84 2.22 -3.00 -8.39
C ILE A 84 1.81 -4.02 -7.35
N THR A 85 0.91 -3.64 -6.42
CA THR A 85 0.27 -4.58 -5.49
C THR A 85 -1.21 -4.65 -5.82
N THR A 86 -1.72 -5.84 -6.10
CA THR A 86 -3.11 -6.07 -6.51
C THR A 86 -3.68 -7.34 -5.91
N ASN A 87 -5.02 -7.42 -5.85
CA ASN A 87 -5.73 -8.66 -5.54
C ASN A 87 -5.85 -9.60 -6.77
N GLY A 88 -5.59 -9.12 -7.97
CA GLY A 88 -5.57 -9.90 -9.22
C GLY A 88 -6.92 -10.41 -9.73
N SER A 89 -8.01 -10.35 -8.96
CA SER A 89 -9.31 -10.94 -9.31
C SER A 89 -10.23 -10.00 -10.10
N TYR A 90 -9.64 -9.30 -11.06
CA TYR A 90 -10.35 -8.40 -11.99
C TYR A 90 -9.56 -8.27 -13.30
N ARG A 91 -10.19 -7.92 -14.36
CA ARG A 91 -9.63 -7.76 -15.70
C ARG A 91 -9.57 -9.07 -16.50
N THR A 92 -9.75 -8.92 -17.81
CA THR A 92 -9.68 -10.03 -18.76
C THR A 92 -8.25 -10.44 -19.08
N ASN A 93 -8.05 -11.65 -19.62
CA ASN A 93 -6.75 -12.12 -20.09
C ASN A 93 -6.13 -11.17 -21.11
N ASN A 94 -6.92 -10.58 -22.02
CA ASN A 94 -6.43 -9.60 -22.99
C ASN A 94 -5.86 -8.34 -22.33
N TRP A 95 -6.47 -7.89 -21.23
CA TRP A 95 -5.97 -6.75 -20.47
C TRP A 95 -4.63 -7.08 -19.81
N TRP A 96 -4.49 -8.26 -19.18
CA TRP A 96 -3.25 -8.72 -18.58
C TRP A 96 -2.13 -8.89 -19.62
N ASN A 97 -2.43 -9.46 -20.79
CA ASN A 97 -1.48 -9.56 -21.90
C ASN A 97 -0.99 -8.20 -22.39
N LYS A 98 -1.84 -7.16 -22.38
CA LYS A 98 -1.41 -5.79 -22.70
C LYS A 98 -0.51 -5.21 -21.61
N LEU A 99 -0.79 -5.47 -20.33
CA LEU A 99 0.04 -4.99 -19.23
C LEU A 99 1.44 -5.61 -19.28
N VAL A 100 1.56 -6.90 -19.59
CA VAL A 100 2.83 -7.63 -19.78
C VAL A 100 3.71 -6.98 -20.86
N GLN A 101 3.12 -6.38 -21.90
CA GLN A 101 3.89 -5.69 -22.95
C GLN A 101 4.48 -4.33 -22.49
N VAL A 102 3.99 -3.81 -21.38
CA VAL A 102 4.41 -2.50 -20.82
C VAL A 102 5.46 -2.66 -19.73
N LEU A 103 5.29 -3.68 -18.88
CA LEU A 103 6.19 -3.94 -17.75
C LEU A 103 7.41 -4.76 -18.18
N ASP A 104 8.51 -4.62 -17.44
CA ASP A 104 9.75 -5.34 -17.72
C ASP A 104 10.37 -5.99 -16.44
N LYS A 105 11.56 -6.54 -16.58
CA LYS A 105 12.30 -7.22 -15.48
C LYS A 105 12.71 -6.31 -14.33
N ASN A 106 12.68 -4.99 -14.50
CA ASN A 106 13.00 -3.99 -13.46
C ASN A 106 11.75 -3.58 -12.66
N ASP A 107 10.56 -3.97 -13.14
CA ASP A 107 9.29 -3.77 -12.47
C ASP A 107 8.96 -4.96 -11.56
N LYS A 108 7.89 -4.86 -10.76
CA LYS A 108 7.46 -5.95 -9.87
C LYS A 108 5.94 -5.99 -9.75
N MET A 109 5.37 -7.19 -9.83
CA MET A 109 3.97 -7.44 -9.53
C MET A 109 3.82 -8.23 -8.24
N THR A 110 3.10 -7.69 -7.26
CA THR A 110 2.77 -8.38 -6.01
C THR A 110 1.30 -8.74 -5.99
N PHE A 111 1.00 -10.03 -5.97
CA PHE A 111 -0.35 -10.53 -5.81
C PHE A 111 -0.67 -10.73 -4.33
N SER A 112 -1.73 -10.07 -3.86
CA SER A 112 -2.23 -10.22 -2.50
C SER A 112 -3.22 -11.38 -2.44
N ILE A 113 -2.73 -12.57 -2.07
CA ILE A 113 -3.48 -13.83 -2.01
C ILE A 113 -3.39 -14.35 -0.58
N ASP A 114 -4.53 -14.44 0.12
CA ASP A 114 -4.57 -14.76 1.54
C ASP A 114 -5.20 -16.15 1.78
N GLY A 115 -4.58 -17.16 1.21
CA GLY A 115 -4.99 -18.57 1.27
C GLY A 115 -4.95 -19.25 -0.08
N LEU A 116 -5.38 -20.51 -0.14
CA LEU A 116 -5.62 -21.25 -1.37
C LEU A 116 -7.06 -21.02 -1.86
N GLU A 117 -7.50 -21.79 -2.86
CA GLU A 117 -8.82 -21.62 -3.48
C GLU A 117 -9.98 -21.66 -2.47
N ASP A 118 -9.88 -22.58 -1.50
CA ASP A 118 -10.89 -22.82 -0.47
C ASP A 118 -10.91 -21.78 0.66
N THR A 119 -9.86 -20.98 0.83
CA THR A 119 -9.74 -20.04 1.96
C THR A 119 -9.53 -18.58 1.57
N ASN A 120 -8.96 -18.30 0.40
CA ASN A 120 -8.70 -16.92 -0.03
C ASN A 120 -9.96 -16.03 0.02
N HIS A 121 -11.11 -16.55 -0.43
CA HIS A 121 -12.39 -15.84 -0.44
C HIS A 121 -12.97 -15.56 0.95
N LEU A 122 -12.53 -16.27 1.99
CA LEU A 122 -12.99 -16.05 3.37
C LEU A 122 -12.60 -14.66 3.88
N TYR A 123 -11.42 -14.20 3.52
CA TYR A 123 -10.99 -12.82 3.80
C TYR A 123 -11.15 -11.90 2.58
N ARG A 124 -10.74 -12.35 1.39
CA ARG A 124 -10.86 -11.59 0.14
C ARG A 124 -12.25 -11.73 -0.45
N LYS A 125 -13.27 -11.28 0.31
CA LYS A 125 -14.69 -11.40 -0.11
C LYS A 125 -14.89 -10.81 -1.49
N ASN A 126 -15.65 -11.52 -2.34
CA ASN A 126 -15.89 -11.22 -3.75
C ASN A 126 -14.66 -11.40 -4.66
N SER A 127 -13.60 -12.10 -4.21
CA SER A 127 -12.53 -12.49 -5.12
C SER A 127 -12.97 -13.63 -6.05
N ASP A 128 -12.56 -13.54 -7.31
CA ASP A 128 -12.70 -14.61 -8.29
C ASP A 128 -11.36 -15.34 -8.43
N TRP A 129 -11.33 -16.61 -7.98
CA TRP A 129 -10.12 -17.42 -7.99
C TRP A 129 -9.63 -17.73 -9.41
N GLY A 130 -10.55 -18.03 -10.33
CA GLY A 130 -10.22 -18.32 -11.72
C GLY A 130 -9.59 -17.10 -12.41
N MET A 131 -10.17 -15.91 -12.24
CA MET A 131 -9.58 -14.67 -12.77
C MET A 131 -8.22 -14.37 -12.16
N LEU A 132 -8.07 -14.58 -10.85
CA LEU A 132 -6.79 -14.40 -10.15
C LEU A 132 -5.72 -15.34 -10.70
N MET A 133 -6.01 -16.64 -10.83
CA MET A 133 -5.04 -17.62 -11.34
C MET A 133 -4.70 -17.36 -12.80
N ASN A 134 -5.64 -16.96 -13.64
CA ASN A 134 -5.35 -16.52 -15.01
C ASN A 134 -4.37 -15.35 -15.04
N ALA A 135 -4.56 -14.36 -14.17
CA ALA A 135 -3.65 -13.22 -14.05
C ALA A 135 -2.24 -13.67 -13.61
N VAL A 136 -2.16 -14.56 -12.62
CA VAL A 136 -0.90 -15.13 -12.12
C VAL A 136 -0.18 -15.87 -13.24
N HIS A 137 -0.86 -16.77 -13.97
CA HIS A 137 -0.24 -17.53 -15.08
C HIS A 137 0.27 -16.61 -16.21
N ILE A 138 -0.49 -15.58 -16.59
CA ILE A 138 -0.05 -14.64 -17.62
C ILE A 138 1.20 -13.88 -17.15
N MET A 139 1.20 -13.39 -15.91
CA MET A 139 2.33 -12.61 -15.37
C MET A 139 3.56 -13.51 -15.10
N ALA A 140 3.39 -14.75 -14.64
CA ALA A 140 4.47 -15.71 -14.42
C ALA A 140 5.21 -16.08 -15.72
N ASN A 141 4.53 -16.06 -16.86
CA ASN A 141 5.11 -16.29 -18.18
C ASN A 141 5.73 -15.03 -18.81
N SER A 142 5.82 -13.92 -18.06
CA SER A 142 6.43 -12.66 -18.52
C SER A 142 7.84 -12.49 -17.94
N ASN A 143 8.49 -11.39 -18.35
CA ASN A 143 9.79 -11.00 -17.76
C ASN A 143 9.63 -10.26 -16.42
N THR A 144 8.42 -9.90 -16.01
CA THR A 144 8.18 -9.13 -14.78
C THR A 144 8.15 -10.07 -13.57
N PRO A 145 9.04 -9.91 -12.58
CA PRO A 145 9.03 -10.76 -11.38
C PRO A 145 7.72 -10.61 -10.62
N ILE A 146 7.13 -11.74 -10.24
CA ILE A 146 5.91 -11.81 -9.43
C ILE A 146 6.21 -12.25 -8.00
N VAL A 147 5.51 -11.63 -7.05
CA VAL A 147 5.63 -11.92 -5.62
C VAL A 147 4.26 -12.26 -5.05
N TRP A 148 4.18 -13.30 -4.24
CA TRP A 148 2.98 -13.65 -3.49
C TRP A 148 3.04 -13.01 -2.10
N LYS A 149 2.10 -12.12 -1.81
CA LYS A 149 1.91 -11.54 -0.48
C LYS A 149 0.75 -12.25 0.21
N PHE A 150 1.03 -12.86 1.36
CA PHE A 150 0.09 -13.65 2.15
C PHE A 150 -0.06 -13.05 3.55
N ILE A 151 -1.24 -12.52 3.87
CA ILE A 151 -1.56 -12.04 5.22
C ILE A 151 -2.14 -13.21 6.02
N VAL A 152 -1.57 -13.47 7.21
CA VAL A 152 -2.02 -14.58 8.05
C VAL A 152 -3.27 -14.23 8.81
N PHE A 153 -4.29 -15.06 8.68
CA PHE A 153 -5.55 -15.03 9.41
C PHE A 153 -5.81 -16.39 10.07
N LYS A 154 -6.76 -16.45 11.01
CA LYS A 154 -7.19 -17.69 11.63
C LYS A 154 -7.65 -18.72 10.59
N SER A 155 -8.32 -18.25 9.54
CA SER A 155 -8.87 -19.10 8.48
C SER A 155 -7.84 -19.72 7.53
N ASN A 156 -6.63 -19.14 7.43
CA ASN A 156 -5.61 -19.57 6.46
C ASN A 156 -4.26 -19.93 7.09
N GLN A 157 -4.07 -19.77 8.40
CA GLN A 157 -2.78 -20.01 9.07
C GLN A 157 -2.27 -21.45 8.91
N HIS A 158 -3.16 -22.42 8.67
CA HIS A 158 -2.80 -23.82 8.44
C HIS A 158 -2.28 -24.10 7.03
N GLN A 159 -2.49 -23.18 6.09
CA GLN A 159 -2.09 -23.34 4.67
C GLN A 159 -0.75 -22.66 4.33
N ILE A 160 -0.04 -22.07 5.30
CA ILE A 160 1.18 -21.27 5.03
C ILE A 160 2.21 -22.06 4.23
N ASP A 161 2.50 -23.31 4.64
CA ASP A 161 3.53 -24.13 3.98
C ASP A 161 3.07 -24.61 2.60
N GLU A 162 1.81 -25.00 2.46
CA GLU A 162 1.22 -25.39 1.19
C GLU A 162 1.18 -24.20 0.20
N ALA A 163 0.75 -23.01 0.65
CA ALA A 163 0.77 -21.80 -0.15
C ALA A 163 2.19 -21.38 -0.57
N ARG A 164 3.18 -21.59 0.30
CA ARG A 164 4.60 -21.36 -0.02
C ARG A 164 5.09 -22.31 -1.09
N GLN A 165 4.68 -23.60 -1.05
CA GLN A 165 5.02 -24.53 -2.11
C GLN A 165 4.31 -24.18 -3.41
N ALA A 166 3.01 -23.91 -3.37
CA ALA A 166 2.24 -23.50 -4.54
C ALA A 166 2.81 -22.21 -5.19
N SER A 167 3.33 -21.29 -4.40
CA SER A 167 3.97 -20.08 -4.95
C SER A 167 5.19 -20.42 -5.82
N LYS A 168 6.00 -21.37 -5.43
CA LYS A 168 7.17 -21.84 -6.22
C LYS A 168 6.70 -22.51 -7.51
N ASP A 169 5.70 -23.39 -7.41
CA ASP A 169 5.18 -24.15 -8.55
C ASP A 169 4.51 -23.23 -9.58
N LEU A 170 3.94 -22.10 -9.14
CA LEU A 170 3.34 -21.06 -9.98
C LEU A 170 4.35 -20.02 -10.51
N GLY A 171 5.64 -20.14 -10.19
CA GLY A 171 6.69 -19.27 -10.72
C GLY A 171 6.86 -17.94 -9.99
N PHE A 172 6.37 -17.81 -8.76
CA PHE A 172 6.66 -16.62 -7.94
C PHE A 172 8.13 -16.61 -7.50
N VAL A 173 8.77 -15.46 -7.61
CA VAL A 173 10.16 -15.27 -7.18
C VAL A 173 10.29 -15.10 -5.67
N ASP A 174 9.21 -14.76 -4.97
CA ASP A 174 9.20 -14.57 -3.52
C ASP A 174 7.80 -14.83 -2.93
N PHE A 175 7.77 -15.26 -1.66
CA PHE A 175 6.57 -15.46 -0.85
C PHE A 175 6.67 -14.64 0.43
N MET A 176 5.98 -13.51 0.47
CA MET A 176 5.97 -12.57 1.58
C MET A 176 4.88 -12.94 2.59
N LEU A 177 5.30 -13.39 3.77
CA LEU A 177 4.39 -13.64 4.88
C LEU A 177 4.22 -12.36 5.69
N GLU A 178 2.98 -11.87 5.81
CA GLU A 178 2.64 -10.64 6.50
C GLU A 178 1.77 -10.91 7.71
N TYR A 179 2.07 -10.23 8.81
CA TYR A 179 1.28 -10.28 10.03
C TYR A 179 0.53 -8.96 10.20
N SER A 180 -0.79 -9.03 10.26
CA SER A 180 -1.62 -7.85 10.46
C SER A 180 -1.60 -7.40 11.94
N ASP A 181 -1.86 -6.12 12.13
CA ASP A 181 -2.06 -5.49 13.42
C ASP A 181 -3.48 -4.90 13.58
N ARG A 182 -4.39 -5.14 12.64
CA ARG A 182 -5.71 -4.50 12.54
C ARG A 182 -6.83 -5.33 13.15
N TRP A 183 -6.64 -5.86 14.37
CA TRP A 183 -7.58 -6.82 14.99
C TRP A 183 -8.66 -6.19 15.89
N LEU A 184 -8.61 -4.88 16.19
CA LEU A 184 -9.45 -4.21 17.18
C LEU A 184 -10.95 -4.48 16.98
N ASP A 185 -11.42 -4.48 15.74
CA ASP A 185 -12.84 -4.64 15.40
C ASP A 185 -13.21 -6.06 14.93
N LYS A 186 -12.23 -6.95 14.75
CA LYS A 186 -12.39 -8.27 14.13
C LYS A 186 -11.47 -9.32 14.75
N LYS A 187 -11.61 -9.53 16.07
CA LYS A 187 -10.82 -10.53 16.80
C LYS A 187 -11.06 -11.96 16.33
N ASP A 188 -12.20 -12.22 15.72
CA ASP A 188 -12.57 -13.51 15.11
C ASP A 188 -11.66 -13.90 13.92
N LEU A 189 -11.03 -12.93 13.27
CA LEU A 189 -10.07 -13.15 12.18
C LEU A 189 -8.63 -13.34 12.68
N MET A 190 -8.36 -13.02 13.94
CA MET A 190 -7.00 -13.03 14.50
C MET A 190 -6.43 -14.46 14.53
N PRO A 191 -5.23 -14.67 13.95
CA PRO A 191 -4.56 -15.96 13.99
C PRO A 191 -4.01 -16.28 15.38
N ASP A 192 -3.38 -17.44 15.54
CA ASP A 192 -2.66 -17.82 16.75
C ASP A 192 -1.59 -16.79 17.12
N LYS A 193 -1.30 -16.63 18.42
CA LYS A 193 -0.38 -15.61 18.96
C LYS A 193 0.97 -15.54 18.25
N LYS A 194 1.51 -16.67 17.78
CA LYS A 194 2.79 -16.74 17.06
C LYS A 194 2.78 -16.02 15.71
N TYR A 195 1.59 -15.77 15.15
CA TYR A 195 1.38 -15.08 13.87
C TYR A 195 0.84 -13.66 14.06
N VAL A 196 0.66 -13.20 15.29
CA VAL A 196 0.26 -11.80 15.56
C VAL A 196 1.48 -10.91 15.53
N ASN A 197 1.39 -9.79 14.83
CA ASN A 197 2.45 -8.81 14.85
C ASN A 197 2.62 -8.23 16.27
N GLN A 198 3.78 -8.46 16.87
CA GLN A 198 4.08 -7.99 18.22
C GLN A 198 4.12 -6.45 18.33
N HIS A 199 4.11 -5.75 17.21
CA HIS A 199 4.01 -4.29 17.17
C HIS A 199 2.72 -3.75 17.82
N LEU A 200 1.65 -4.56 17.90
CA LEU A 200 0.40 -4.20 18.61
C LEU A 200 0.55 -4.08 20.12
N THR A 201 1.27 -5.02 20.74
CA THR A 201 1.61 -4.93 22.15
C THR A 201 2.42 -3.67 22.45
N HIS A 202 3.12 -3.18 21.44
CA HIS A 202 3.87 -1.93 21.49
C HIS A 202 2.95 -0.70 21.40
N GLN A 203 1.94 -0.69 20.53
CA GLN A 203 0.98 0.43 20.38
C GLN A 203 0.19 0.69 21.68
N GLU A 204 -0.31 -0.36 22.31
CA GLU A 204 -1.01 -0.24 23.61
C GLU A 204 -0.06 0.22 24.73
N LYS A 205 1.20 -0.21 24.71
CA LYS A 205 2.22 0.20 25.70
C LYS A 205 2.75 1.62 25.43
N VAL A 206 2.98 2.03 24.20
CA VAL A 206 3.43 3.38 23.85
C VAL A 206 2.46 4.46 24.29
N LEU A 207 1.16 4.15 24.32
CA LEU A 207 0.11 5.09 24.73
C LEU A 207 -0.16 5.06 26.24
N SER A 208 0.31 4.05 26.98
CA SER A 208 -0.07 3.80 28.39
C SER A 208 1.07 3.85 29.40
N ASP A 209 2.35 3.90 29.00
CA ASP A 209 3.46 3.70 29.94
C ASP A 209 4.60 4.70 29.79
N ASN A 210 4.82 5.52 30.83
CA ASN A 210 5.87 6.54 30.92
C ASN A 210 7.28 5.98 31.21
N ASN A 211 7.44 4.66 31.40
CA ASN A 211 8.68 4.05 31.87
C ASN A 211 9.58 3.45 30.78
N TYR A 212 9.18 3.54 29.49
CA TYR A 212 9.98 3.03 28.39
C TYR A 212 10.71 4.14 27.63
N THR A 213 11.94 3.88 27.22
CA THR A 213 12.65 4.73 26.27
C THR A 213 12.34 4.26 24.85
N PHE A 214 11.92 5.19 24.02
CA PHE A 214 11.59 4.92 22.62
C PHE A 214 12.50 5.70 21.68
N SER A 215 12.86 5.09 20.57
CA SER A 215 13.49 5.75 19.44
C SER A 215 12.55 5.75 18.23
N MET A 216 12.86 6.58 17.25
CA MET A 216 12.11 6.62 15.98
C MET A 216 12.86 5.93 14.86
N ARG A 217 12.14 5.10 14.08
CA ARG A 217 12.63 4.53 12.80
C ARG A 217 11.63 4.86 11.68
N PRO A 218 11.57 6.14 11.26
CA PRO A 218 10.60 6.59 10.27
C PRO A 218 10.86 5.95 8.91
N LYS A 219 9.92 5.14 8.44
CA LYS A 219 10.01 4.46 7.14
C LYS A 219 9.91 5.42 5.94
N CYS A 220 9.38 6.62 6.14
CA CYS A 220 9.30 7.69 5.15
C CYS A 220 10.61 8.45 4.94
N LEU A 221 11.61 8.24 5.82
CA LEU A 221 12.94 8.83 5.70
C LEU A 221 13.95 7.78 5.24
N LYS A 222 14.85 8.18 4.36
CA LYS A 222 16.07 7.45 4.02
C LYS A 222 17.23 8.44 4.13
N ASP A 223 18.29 8.08 4.85
CA ASP A 223 19.41 8.97 5.12
C ASP A 223 18.97 10.33 5.70
N ASN A 224 17.96 10.30 6.60
CA ASN A 224 17.32 11.48 7.20
C ASN A 224 16.60 12.44 6.22
N LEU A 225 16.41 12.05 4.98
CA LEU A 225 15.68 12.82 3.96
C LEU A 225 14.30 12.21 3.68
N PRO A 226 13.27 13.03 3.41
CA PRO A 226 11.94 12.56 3.04
C PRO A 226 11.95 12.02 1.59
N ASN A 227 12.26 10.75 1.42
CA ASN A 227 12.43 10.17 0.09
C ASN A 227 11.91 8.74 -0.05
N ASN A 228 11.20 8.21 0.95
CA ASN A 228 10.77 6.82 0.91
C ASN A 228 9.27 6.68 1.19
N HIS A 229 8.53 6.03 0.26
CA HIS A 229 7.10 5.75 0.37
C HIS A 229 6.22 6.98 0.66
N LEU A 230 6.58 8.15 0.10
CA LEU A 230 5.73 9.34 0.14
C LEU A 230 4.42 9.05 -0.58
N TYR A 231 3.29 9.39 0.03
CA TYR A 231 1.99 8.89 -0.41
C TYR A 231 1.18 9.93 -1.18
N ILE A 232 0.58 9.46 -2.29
CA ILE A 232 -0.39 10.23 -3.08
C ILE A 232 -1.67 9.40 -3.16
N ASP A 233 -2.80 9.98 -2.74
CA ASP A 233 -4.10 9.34 -2.82
C ASP A 233 -4.75 9.46 -4.21
N ALA A 234 -5.89 8.79 -4.41
CA ALA A 234 -6.61 8.76 -5.68
C ALA A 234 -7.21 10.12 -6.12
N GLU A 235 -7.21 11.12 -5.24
CA GLU A 235 -7.59 12.50 -5.55
C GLU A 235 -6.37 13.36 -5.93
N GLY A 236 -5.15 12.80 -5.87
CA GLY A 236 -3.90 13.51 -6.09
C GLY A 236 -3.40 14.29 -4.86
N ASN A 237 -3.92 14.03 -3.66
CA ASN A 237 -3.47 14.69 -2.46
C ASN A 237 -2.19 14.02 -1.94
N PHE A 238 -1.22 14.84 -1.53
CA PHE A 238 0.03 14.40 -0.94
C PHE A 238 -0.09 14.18 0.57
N TYR A 239 0.55 13.12 1.05
CA TYR A 239 0.74 12.81 2.47
C TYR A 239 2.16 12.30 2.72
N PRO A 240 2.73 12.54 3.92
CA PRO A 240 4.08 12.06 4.27
C PRO A 240 4.24 10.54 4.18
N CYS A 241 3.16 9.79 4.46
CA CYS A 241 3.09 8.34 4.25
C CYS A 241 1.61 7.89 4.15
N CYS A 242 1.38 6.64 3.75
CA CYS A 242 0.04 6.07 3.56
C CYS A 242 -0.83 6.08 4.84
N TRP A 243 -0.24 6.05 6.03
CA TRP A 243 -0.99 6.11 7.29
C TRP A 243 -1.71 7.45 7.49
N PHE A 244 -1.18 8.56 6.96
CA PHE A 244 -1.86 9.85 6.97
C PHE A 244 -2.96 9.94 5.91
N GLY A 245 -2.92 9.09 4.88
CA GLY A 245 -3.93 9.05 3.81
C GLY A 245 -5.13 8.15 4.10
N THR A 246 -5.20 7.44 5.25
CA THR A 246 -6.31 6.53 5.57
C THR A 246 -7.52 7.27 6.11
N TYR A 247 -8.73 6.78 5.81
CA TYR A 247 -9.99 7.33 6.38
C TYR A 247 -10.23 6.90 7.83
N ARG A 248 -9.66 5.78 8.25
CA ARG A 248 -9.85 5.21 9.59
C ARG A 248 -9.28 6.11 10.69
N TYR A 249 -8.20 6.82 10.40
CA TYR A 249 -7.53 7.69 11.35
C TYR A 249 -7.85 9.17 11.11
N LYS A 250 -8.01 9.93 12.19
CA LYS A 250 -8.27 11.39 12.15
C LYS A 250 -7.13 12.20 11.50
N PHE A 251 -6.02 11.57 11.20
CA PHE A 251 -4.80 12.22 10.72
C PHE A 251 -4.89 12.70 9.26
N LYS A 252 -5.82 12.15 8.46
CA LYS A 252 -6.02 12.58 7.06
C LYS A 252 -6.25 14.09 6.95
N SER A 253 -6.89 14.72 7.94
CA SER A 253 -7.16 16.14 7.95
C SER A 253 -5.90 17.01 8.01
N LEU A 254 -4.81 16.53 8.61
CA LEU A 254 -3.59 17.32 8.82
C LEU A 254 -2.94 17.77 7.52
N PHE A 255 -2.97 16.89 6.49
CA PHE A 255 -2.40 17.15 5.16
C PHE A 255 -3.47 17.29 4.06
N SER A 256 -4.75 17.41 4.44
CA SER A 256 -5.81 17.62 3.45
C SER A 256 -5.70 19.02 2.83
N PRO A 257 -6.12 19.22 1.56
CA PRO A 257 -6.13 20.55 0.94
C PRO A 257 -6.93 21.61 1.72
N LYS A 258 -7.97 21.19 2.47
CA LYS A 258 -8.78 22.09 3.32
C LYS A 258 -7.96 22.68 4.47
N ASN A 259 -6.89 22.01 4.90
CA ASN A 259 -6.01 22.42 5.99
C ASN A 259 -4.62 22.85 5.49
N GLY A 260 -4.54 23.37 4.27
CA GLY A 260 -3.29 23.79 3.66
C GLY A 260 -2.38 22.64 3.25
N GLY A 261 -2.93 21.47 2.92
CA GLY A 261 -2.22 20.36 2.31
C GLY A 261 -2.03 20.55 0.80
N PHE A 262 -1.31 19.63 0.18
CA PHE A 262 -0.86 19.75 -1.19
C PHE A 262 -1.59 18.77 -2.11
N ASN A 263 -1.82 19.20 -3.35
CA ASN A 263 -2.37 18.37 -4.41
C ASN A 263 -1.49 18.49 -5.65
N ILE A 264 -1.17 17.37 -6.29
CA ILE A 264 -0.27 17.28 -7.46
C ILE A 264 -0.77 18.04 -8.69
N ALA A 265 -2.05 18.42 -8.75
CA ALA A 265 -2.59 19.27 -9.79
C ALA A 265 -2.12 20.73 -9.69
N LYS A 266 -1.60 21.14 -8.52
CA LYS A 266 -1.24 22.54 -8.22
C LYS A 266 0.23 22.72 -7.86
N TYR A 267 0.89 21.68 -7.37
CA TYR A 267 2.23 21.76 -6.83
C TYR A 267 3.13 20.69 -7.44
N SER A 268 4.35 21.04 -7.77
CA SER A 268 5.38 20.07 -8.15
C SER A 268 5.90 19.31 -6.92
N SER A 269 6.59 18.20 -7.13
CA SER A 269 7.26 17.46 -6.05
C SER A 269 8.28 18.34 -5.31
N ALA A 270 8.98 19.22 -6.03
CA ALA A 270 9.92 20.18 -5.46
C ALA A 270 9.22 21.21 -4.56
N ASP A 271 8.08 21.77 -5.01
CA ASP A 271 7.31 22.72 -4.19
C ASP A 271 6.86 22.10 -2.88
N ILE A 272 6.36 20.85 -2.92
CA ILE A 272 5.88 20.13 -1.75
C ILE A 272 7.03 19.86 -0.78
N LEU A 273 8.12 19.27 -1.25
CA LEU A 273 9.22 18.84 -0.39
C LEU A 273 10.07 20.01 0.16
N ASN A 274 10.05 21.16 -0.52
CA ASN A 274 10.71 22.38 -0.05
C ASN A 274 9.83 23.25 0.85
N ASN A 275 8.54 22.93 1.00
CA ASN A 275 7.64 23.68 1.87
C ASN A 275 8.01 23.51 3.34
N GLU A 276 8.02 24.62 4.11
CA GLU A 276 8.40 24.63 5.51
C GLU A 276 7.54 23.67 6.37
N LYS A 277 6.23 23.64 6.17
CA LYS A 277 5.32 22.72 6.89
C LYS A 277 5.71 21.25 6.69
N VAL A 278 6.14 20.89 5.48
CA VAL A 278 6.56 19.51 5.15
C VAL A 278 7.93 19.21 5.77
N LYS A 279 8.88 20.16 5.67
CA LYS A 279 10.19 20.05 6.29
C LYS A 279 10.10 19.93 7.80
N ASP A 280 9.31 20.78 8.44
CA ASP A 280 9.10 20.76 9.90
C ASP A 280 8.49 19.44 10.36
N PHE A 281 7.48 18.93 9.63
CA PHE A 281 6.90 17.62 9.91
C PHE A 281 7.97 16.52 9.88
N PHE A 282 8.78 16.45 8.83
CA PHE A 282 9.84 15.42 8.73
C PHE A 282 10.94 15.58 9.76
N ASN A 283 11.28 16.81 10.17
CA ASN A 283 12.24 17.05 11.25
C ASN A 283 11.73 16.52 12.59
N THR A 284 10.44 16.74 12.90
CA THR A 284 9.85 16.23 14.15
C THR A 284 9.74 14.71 14.19
N THR A 285 9.67 14.01 13.03
CA THR A 285 9.58 12.55 13.01
C THR A 285 10.84 11.81 13.45
N LYS A 286 11.96 12.50 13.57
CA LYS A 286 13.27 11.93 13.94
C LYS A 286 13.40 11.68 15.44
N ASP A 287 12.64 12.41 16.25
CA ASP A 287 12.64 12.29 17.71
C ASP A 287 11.27 11.84 18.22
N PHE A 288 11.28 10.85 19.13
CA PHE A 288 10.03 10.25 19.62
C PHE A 288 9.15 11.28 20.37
N ASN A 289 9.72 12.19 21.14
CA ASN A 289 8.92 13.12 21.94
C ASN A 289 8.20 14.14 21.07
N SER A 290 8.86 14.64 20.02
CA SER A 290 8.31 15.63 19.09
C SER A 290 7.50 15.04 17.95
N ALA A 291 7.65 13.74 17.65
CA ALA A 291 6.95 13.08 16.55
C ALA A 291 5.44 13.10 16.73
N HIS A 292 4.73 13.19 15.61
CA HIS A 292 3.27 13.06 15.59
C HIS A 292 2.84 11.67 16.11
N GLU A 293 1.69 11.60 16.79
CA GLU A 293 1.13 10.36 17.37
C GLU A 293 1.11 9.19 16.35
N CYS A 294 0.67 9.43 15.13
CA CYS A 294 0.70 8.43 14.06
C CYS A 294 2.12 7.87 13.81
N CYS A 295 3.13 8.73 13.83
CA CYS A 295 4.52 8.32 13.65
C CYS A 295 5.03 7.50 14.84
N LYS A 296 4.70 7.91 16.07
CA LYS A 296 5.03 7.16 17.29
C LYS A 296 4.45 5.75 17.25
N ILE A 297 3.18 5.62 16.85
CA ILE A 297 2.48 4.35 16.73
C ILE A 297 3.12 3.45 15.66
N GLN A 298 3.42 4.00 14.48
CA GLN A 298 3.84 3.21 13.31
C GLN A 298 5.35 3.00 13.19
N CYS A 299 6.13 3.89 13.78
CA CYS A 299 7.58 3.95 13.58
C CYS A 299 8.36 4.06 14.89
N GLY A 300 7.71 4.14 16.06
CA GLY A 300 8.36 4.08 17.36
C GLY A 300 8.87 2.66 17.64
N VAL A 301 10.08 2.58 18.22
CA VAL A 301 10.73 1.32 18.60
C VAL A 301 11.14 1.41 20.07
N ASN A 302 10.76 0.41 20.85
CA ASN A 302 11.18 0.29 22.24
C ASN A 302 12.67 -0.09 22.29
N ASN A 303 13.46 0.60 23.10
CA ASN A 303 14.90 0.42 23.20
C ASN A 303 15.32 -0.51 24.35
N GLY A 304 14.39 -1.09 25.10
CA GLY A 304 14.75 -1.97 26.22
C GLY A 304 13.57 -2.58 26.90
#